data_04eaf8007705a3e4d9860837b4d562e3
#
_entry.id   04eaf8007705a3e4d9860837b4d562e3
#
_cell.length_a   1.000
_cell.length_b   1.000
_cell.length_c   1.000
_cell.angle_alpha   90.00
_cell.angle_beta   90.00
_cell.angle_gamma   90.00
#
_symmetry.space_group_name_H-M   'P 1'
#
loop_
_entity.id
_entity.type
_entity.pdbx_description
1 polymer ?
#
loop_
_entity_poly.entity_id
_entity_poly.type
_entity_poly.pdbx_seq_one_letter_code
_entity_poly.pdbx_strand_id
1 'polypeptide(L)'
;TPMFIANYMGIPIHQTLIAPNDLVNTGGNFMVDGHGTAFASKLILTENSAGNPYGVSVKTESQINSIMNSYMGINRYIKMDILPYDVIHHIDMHIKLLDEETLLVGEYPPGIADGPQIELNLQYVLSNFQTCFGKPYKVIRIPMPPGPNGLYPNQGGDYRTYTNSVFVNKTVIVPTYALQYDTTALRIYRESLPGYRIVGINCNAIIPSL
;
A
#
# COMPACT_ATOMS: atom_id res chain seq x y z
N THR A 1 -3.71 -14.68 14.89
CA THR A 1 -3.17 -13.49 15.60
C THR A 1 -4.25 -12.44 15.90
N PRO A 2 -5.16 -11.98 14.97
CA PRO A 2 -6.22 -11.04 15.32
C PRO A 2 -7.11 -11.50 16.47
N MET A 3 -7.54 -12.77 16.50
CA MET A 3 -8.32 -13.33 17.60
C MET A 3 -7.61 -13.24 18.95
N PHE A 4 -6.29 -13.51 18.99
CA PHE A 4 -5.52 -13.39 20.22
C PHE A 4 -5.54 -11.94 20.75
N ILE A 5 -5.32 -10.97 19.87
CA ILE A 5 -5.35 -9.54 20.25
C ILE A 5 -6.74 -9.13 20.72
N ALA A 6 -7.80 -9.49 19.97
CA ALA A 6 -9.17 -9.17 20.36
C ALA A 6 -9.53 -9.75 21.73
N ASN A 7 -9.19 -11.01 21.98
CA ASN A 7 -9.40 -11.65 23.28
C ASN A 7 -8.58 -10.97 24.40
N TYR A 8 -7.30 -10.65 24.14
CA TYR A 8 -6.45 -9.96 25.11
C TYR A 8 -6.99 -8.57 25.49
N MET A 9 -7.53 -7.85 24.50
CA MET A 9 -8.08 -6.51 24.69
C MET A 9 -9.55 -6.49 25.14
N GLY A 10 -10.24 -7.64 25.17
CA GLY A 10 -11.66 -7.74 25.50
C GLY A 10 -12.57 -7.04 24.50
N ILE A 11 -12.17 -6.97 23.23
CA ILE A 11 -12.95 -6.33 22.15
C ILE A 11 -13.57 -7.38 21.22
N PRO A 12 -14.75 -7.09 20.62
CA PRO A 12 -15.34 -7.99 19.63
C PRO A 12 -14.46 -8.10 18.38
N ILE A 13 -14.49 -9.27 17.74
CA ILE A 13 -13.85 -9.50 16.45
C ILE A 13 -14.91 -9.85 15.41
N HIS A 14 -14.84 -9.18 14.25
CA HIS A 14 -15.64 -9.50 13.08
C HIS A 14 -14.74 -10.16 12.04
N GLN A 15 -15.19 -11.27 11.46
CA GLN A 15 -14.37 -12.09 10.56
C GLN A 15 -15.15 -12.41 9.28
N THR A 16 -14.45 -12.38 8.15
CA THR A 16 -14.96 -12.73 6.83
C THR A 16 -14.47 -14.14 6.46
N LEU A 17 -14.90 -15.15 7.22
CA LEU A 17 -14.42 -16.54 7.06
C LEU A 17 -15.47 -17.50 6.48
N ILE A 18 -16.74 -17.08 6.38
CA ILE A 18 -17.85 -17.95 5.99
C ILE A 18 -18.50 -17.40 4.74
N ALA A 19 -18.67 -18.26 3.72
CA ALA A 19 -19.39 -17.92 2.51
C ALA A 19 -20.83 -17.43 2.82
N PRO A 20 -21.34 -16.45 2.08
CA PRO A 20 -20.76 -15.78 0.93
C PRO A 20 -19.81 -14.61 1.26
N ASN A 21 -19.59 -14.33 2.53
CA ASN A 21 -18.80 -13.18 3.00
C ASN A 21 -17.33 -13.52 3.30
N ASP A 22 -16.88 -14.73 3.02
CA ASP A 22 -15.48 -15.14 3.08
C ASP A 22 -14.67 -14.32 2.08
N LEU A 23 -13.64 -13.62 2.56
CA LEU A 23 -12.83 -12.71 1.74
C LEU A 23 -11.37 -12.79 2.15
N VAL A 24 -10.48 -12.89 1.17
CA VAL A 24 -9.06 -12.66 1.34
C VAL A 24 -8.77 -11.20 1.02
N ASN A 25 -8.10 -10.52 1.92
CA ASN A 25 -7.58 -9.16 1.73
C ASN A 25 -6.23 -9.04 2.42
N THR A 26 -5.17 -9.07 1.64
CA THR A 26 -3.80 -9.01 2.15
C THR A 26 -3.52 -7.64 2.76
N GLY A 27 -2.92 -7.61 3.97
CA GLY A 27 -2.77 -6.38 4.76
C GLY A 27 -1.98 -5.27 4.07
N GLY A 28 -0.87 -5.60 3.40
CA GLY A 28 -0.08 -4.63 2.62
C GLY A 28 -0.80 -4.12 1.37
N ASN A 29 -1.84 -4.82 0.93
CA ASN A 29 -2.67 -4.42 -0.22
C ASN A 29 -3.93 -3.65 0.19
N PHE A 30 -3.87 -2.90 1.28
CA PHE A 30 -5.02 -2.13 1.75
C PHE A 30 -4.60 -0.83 2.44
N MET A 31 -5.09 0.29 1.93
CA MET A 31 -4.99 1.62 2.56
C MET A 31 -6.35 2.27 2.61
N VAL A 32 -6.59 3.09 3.62
CA VAL A 32 -7.88 3.75 3.85
C VAL A 32 -7.69 5.17 4.34
N ASP A 33 -8.55 6.10 3.88
CA ASP A 33 -8.54 7.50 4.28
C ASP A 33 -9.32 7.78 5.59
N GLY A 34 -9.97 6.76 6.15
CA GLY A 34 -10.82 6.92 7.33
C GLY A 34 -12.20 7.51 7.03
N HIS A 35 -12.48 7.89 5.80
CA HIS A 35 -13.74 8.50 5.33
C HIS A 35 -14.49 7.65 4.31
N GLY A 36 -14.15 6.37 4.23
CA GLY A 36 -14.83 5.40 3.36
C GLY A 36 -14.19 5.23 1.98
N THR A 37 -13.05 5.87 1.69
CA THR A 37 -12.26 5.56 0.50
C THR A 37 -11.13 4.62 0.87
N ALA A 38 -10.97 3.53 0.11
CA ALA A 38 -9.84 2.62 0.22
C ALA A 38 -9.12 2.47 -1.12
N PHE A 39 -7.84 2.09 -1.04
CA PHE A 39 -6.96 1.81 -2.17
C PHE A 39 -6.39 0.40 -2.06
N ALA A 40 -6.33 -0.30 -3.18
CA ALA A 40 -5.64 -1.58 -3.32
C ALA A 40 -5.08 -1.74 -4.72
N SER A 41 -4.24 -2.73 -4.93
CA SER A 41 -4.00 -3.27 -6.26
C SER A 41 -5.12 -4.25 -6.64
N LYS A 42 -5.24 -4.58 -7.93
CA LYS A 42 -6.18 -5.61 -8.41
C LYS A 42 -5.87 -7.03 -7.93
N LEU A 43 -4.81 -7.22 -7.13
CA LEU A 43 -4.54 -8.48 -6.43
C LEU A 43 -5.76 -8.96 -5.65
N ILE A 44 -6.50 -8.05 -4.98
CA ILE A 44 -7.73 -8.39 -4.26
C ILE A 44 -8.76 -9.12 -5.14
N LEU A 45 -8.82 -8.80 -6.43
CA LEU A 45 -9.72 -9.47 -7.37
C LEU A 45 -9.22 -10.88 -7.69
N THR A 46 -7.91 -11.03 -7.91
CA THR A 46 -7.27 -12.31 -8.22
C THR A 46 -7.36 -13.28 -7.03
N GLU A 47 -7.09 -12.79 -5.82
CA GLU A 47 -7.15 -13.60 -4.58
C GLU A 47 -8.56 -14.12 -4.26
N ASN A 48 -9.60 -13.53 -4.83
CA ASN A 48 -11.01 -13.94 -4.64
C ASN A 48 -11.66 -14.45 -5.93
N SER A 49 -10.85 -14.77 -6.95
CA SER A 49 -11.32 -15.33 -8.23
C SER A 49 -11.35 -16.86 -8.24
N ALA A 50 -11.78 -17.43 -9.35
CA ALA A 50 -11.75 -18.88 -9.55
C ALA A 50 -10.30 -19.41 -9.50
N GLY A 51 -10.10 -20.51 -8.78
CA GLY A 51 -8.79 -21.13 -8.62
C GLY A 51 -7.88 -20.45 -7.59
N ASN A 52 -8.42 -19.55 -6.76
CA ASN A 52 -7.64 -18.95 -5.69
C ASN A 52 -7.08 -20.02 -4.71
N PRO A 53 -5.86 -19.84 -4.19
CA PRO A 53 -5.21 -20.84 -3.33
C PRO A 53 -5.75 -20.86 -1.89
N TYR A 54 -6.62 -19.92 -1.53
CA TYR A 54 -7.07 -19.71 -0.16
C TYR A 54 -8.35 -20.46 0.20
N GLY A 55 -9.01 -21.08 -0.79
CA GLY A 55 -10.25 -21.83 -0.62
C GLY A 55 -11.48 -20.96 -0.32
N VAL A 56 -11.41 -19.66 -0.56
CA VAL A 56 -12.58 -18.78 -0.45
C VAL A 56 -13.49 -18.89 -1.67
N SER A 57 -14.77 -18.63 -1.49
CA SER A 57 -15.74 -18.66 -2.57
C SER A 57 -15.45 -17.57 -3.61
N VAL A 58 -15.67 -17.90 -4.88
CA VAL A 58 -15.46 -16.97 -6.00
C VAL A 58 -16.36 -15.76 -5.87
N LYS A 59 -15.78 -14.56 -6.07
CA LYS A 59 -16.50 -13.30 -5.96
C LYS A 59 -16.27 -12.41 -7.17
N THR A 60 -17.33 -11.73 -7.56
CA THR A 60 -17.26 -10.59 -8.47
C THR A 60 -16.72 -9.37 -7.72
N GLU A 61 -16.21 -8.39 -8.44
CA GLU A 61 -15.76 -7.12 -7.86
C GLU A 61 -16.87 -6.42 -7.07
N SER A 62 -18.12 -6.48 -7.55
CA SER A 62 -19.29 -5.92 -6.85
C SER A 62 -19.52 -6.59 -5.48
N GLN A 63 -19.36 -7.91 -5.41
CA GLN A 63 -19.48 -8.65 -4.14
C GLN A 63 -18.34 -8.29 -3.17
N ILE A 64 -17.10 -8.17 -3.66
CA ILE A 64 -15.97 -7.69 -2.86
C ILE A 64 -16.27 -6.29 -2.30
N ASN A 65 -16.72 -5.36 -3.15
CA ASN A 65 -17.08 -4.01 -2.71
C ASN A 65 -18.19 -4.02 -1.66
N SER A 66 -19.20 -4.88 -1.81
CA SER A 66 -20.29 -5.01 -0.83
C SER A 66 -19.80 -5.53 0.52
N ILE A 67 -18.90 -6.52 0.52
CA ILE A 67 -18.29 -7.04 1.75
C ILE A 67 -17.46 -5.94 2.43
N MET A 68 -16.59 -5.26 1.67
CA MET A 68 -15.76 -4.18 2.21
C MET A 68 -16.60 -3.01 2.74
N ASN A 69 -17.73 -2.71 2.10
CA ASN A 69 -18.69 -1.73 2.63
C ASN A 69 -19.29 -2.19 3.96
N SER A 70 -19.77 -3.42 4.02
CA SER A 70 -20.47 -3.95 5.21
C SER A 70 -19.55 -4.11 6.42
N TYR A 71 -18.30 -4.51 6.23
CA TYR A 71 -17.37 -4.82 7.33
C TYR A 71 -16.43 -3.67 7.67
N MET A 72 -16.07 -2.83 6.68
CA MET A 72 -15.06 -1.78 6.82
C MET A 72 -15.61 -0.36 6.54
N GLY A 73 -16.88 -0.23 6.15
CA GLY A 73 -17.47 1.06 5.80
C GLY A 73 -16.93 1.66 4.50
N ILE A 74 -16.30 0.85 3.64
CA ILE A 74 -15.72 1.33 2.39
C ILE A 74 -16.80 1.50 1.34
N ASN A 75 -17.08 2.73 0.96
CA ASN A 75 -18.06 3.06 -0.08
C ASN A 75 -17.40 3.39 -1.43
N ARG A 76 -16.08 3.61 -1.45
CA ARG A 76 -15.27 3.82 -2.66
C ARG A 76 -13.98 3.03 -2.56
N TYR A 77 -13.90 1.92 -3.29
CA TYR A 77 -12.72 1.04 -3.30
C TYR A 77 -11.97 1.18 -4.62
N ILE A 78 -10.91 1.96 -4.61
CA ILE A 78 -10.05 2.25 -5.77
C ILE A 78 -9.05 1.10 -5.93
N LYS A 79 -9.05 0.47 -7.11
CA LYS A 79 -8.19 -0.67 -7.43
C LYS A 79 -7.30 -0.32 -8.61
N MET A 80 -6.00 -0.33 -8.39
CA MET A 80 -4.97 -0.03 -9.38
C MET A 80 -4.38 -1.30 -9.97
N ASP A 81 -3.79 -1.21 -11.15
CA ASP A 81 -3.13 -2.34 -11.76
C ASP A 81 -1.92 -2.78 -10.92
N ILE A 82 -1.65 -4.09 -10.92
CA ILE A 82 -0.47 -4.66 -10.27
C ILE A 82 0.81 -4.18 -10.95
N LEU A 83 1.90 -4.12 -10.19
CA LEU A 83 3.21 -3.75 -10.72
C LEU A 83 3.90 -4.95 -11.35
N PRO A 84 4.53 -4.80 -12.54
CA PRO A 84 5.16 -5.91 -13.27
C PRO A 84 6.32 -6.59 -12.56
N TYR A 85 7.08 -5.86 -11.77
CA TYR A 85 8.29 -6.37 -11.10
C TYR A 85 8.12 -6.55 -9.59
N ASP A 86 7.00 -6.11 -9.03
CA ASP A 86 6.62 -6.40 -7.65
C ASP A 86 5.98 -7.78 -7.57
N VAL A 87 6.65 -8.74 -6.94
CA VAL A 87 6.17 -10.13 -6.85
C VAL A 87 5.03 -10.34 -5.87
N ILE A 88 4.84 -9.42 -4.93
CA ILE A 88 3.75 -9.49 -3.93
C ILE A 88 2.54 -8.65 -4.30
N HIS A 89 2.68 -7.74 -5.26
CA HIS A 89 1.63 -6.89 -5.83
C HIS A 89 0.85 -6.04 -4.79
N HIS A 90 1.49 -5.64 -3.70
CA HIS A 90 0.88 -4.84 -2.66
C HIS A 90 0.87 -3.35 -2.99
N ILE A 91 -0.20 -2.65 -2.60
CA ILE A 91 -0.35 -1.21 -2.87
C ILE A 91 0.67 -0.36 -2.12
N ASP A 92 1.08 -0.75 -0.92
CA ASP A 92 2.04 -0.04 -0.08
C ASP A 92 3.48 -0.08 -0.60
N MET A 93 3.74 -0.89 -1.62
CA MET A 93 5.05 -0.95 -2.29
C MET A 93 5.35 0.31 -3.11
N HIS A 94 4.35 1.08 -3.51
CA HIS A 94 4.58 2.24 -4.39
C HIS A 94 3.75 3.48 -4.07
N ILE A 95 2.72 3.34 -3.22
CA ILE A 95 1.85 4.45 -2.83
C ILE A 95 1.57 4.40 -1.32
N LYS A 96 1.45 5.59 -0.70
CA LYS A 96 1.00 5.74 0.67
C LYS A 96 0.14 6.98 0.85
N LEU A 97 -0.96 6.85 1.60
CA LEU A 97 -1.66 8.01 2.14
C LEU A 97 -0.86 8.59 3.31
N LEU A 98 -0.50 9.86 3.22
CA LEU A 98 0.09 10.61 4.34
C LEU A 98 -1.00 11.25 5.21
N ASP A 99 -2.07 11.66 4.58
CA ASP A 99 -3.32 12.14 5.16
C ASP A 99 -4.47 11.88 4.18
N GLU A 100 -5.66 12.39 4.44
CA GLU A 100 -6.87 12.17 3.64
C GLU A 100 -6.80 12.79 2.22
N GLU A 101 -5.85 13.70 1.98
CA GLU A 101 -5.72 14.43 0.70
C GLU A 101 -4.38 14.21 -0.01
N THR A 102 -3.39 13.57 0.65
CA THR A 102 -2.01 13.55 0.18
C THR A 102 -1.51 12.13 -0.08
N LEU A 103 -1.13 11.87 -1.32
CA LEU A 103 -0.50 10.64 -1.77
C LEU A 103 1.03 10.82 -1.82
N LEU A 104 1.76 9.99 -1.11
CA LEU A 104 3.19 9.78 -1.30
C LEU A 104 3.38 8.67 -2.32
N VAL A 105 4.07 8.95 -3.42
CA VAL A 105 4.19 8.04 -4.57
C VAL A 105 5.66 7.78 -4.87
N GLY A 106 6.03 6.51 -4.95
CA GLY A 106 7.36 6.07 -5.33
C GLY A 106 7.72 6.51 -6.75
N GLU A 107 8.96 6.91 -6.97
CA GLU A 107 9.47 7.38 -8.26
C GLU A 107 10.77 6.67 -8.61
N TYR A 108 10.75 5.96 -9.72
CA TYR A 108 11.94 5.40 -10.36
C TYR A 108 12.52 6.39 -11.36
N PRO A 109 13.80 6.26 -11.75
CA PRO A 109 14.31 6.93 -12.94
C PRO A 109 13.46 6.61 -14.17
N PRO A 110 13.36 7.50 -15.16
CA PRO A 110 12.50 7.31 -16.33
C PRO A 110 12.73 5.96 -17.03
N GLY A 111 11.64 5.20 -17.24
CA GLY A 111 11.67 3.90 -17.94
C GLY A 111 12.26 2.73 -17.14
N ILE A 112 12.55 2.92 -15.86
CA ILE A 112 13.15 1.88 -15.01
C ILE A 112 12.07 1.18 -14.17
N ALA A 113 12.22 -0.13 -14.04
CA ALA A 113 11.38 -1.02 -13.22
C ALA A 113 9.87 -0.75 -13.41
N ASP A 114 9.16 -0.58 -12.30
CA ASP A 114 7.72 -0.34 -12.28
C ASP A 114 7.33 1.13 -12.51
N GLY A 115 8.30 2.02 -12.72
CA GLY A 115 8.05 3.46 -12.91
C GLY A 115 6.92 3.75 -13.90
N PRO A 116 6.92 3.20 -15.12
CA PRO A 116 5.83 3.43 -16.08
C PRO A 116 4.45 2.99 -15.56
N GLN A 117 4.36 1.86 -14.86
CA GLN A 117 3.07 1.39 -14.32
C GLN A 117 2.62 2.22 -13.12
N ILE A 118 3.54 2.68 -12.28
CA ILE A 118 3.25 3.61 -11.17
C ILE A 118 2.65 4.91 -11.71
N GLU A 119 3.19 5.45 -12.81
CA GLU A 119 2.65 6.65 -13.45
C GLU A 119 1.23 6.41 -14.01
N LEU A 120 0.98 5.27 -14.67
CA LEU A 120 -0.35 4.92 -15.15
C LEU A 120 -1.36 4.79 -14.00
N ASN A 121 -0.99 4.13 -12.93
CA ASN A 121 -1.81 3.98 -11.73
C ASN A 121 -2.13 5.34 -11.09
N LEU A 122 -1.11 6.19 -10.95
CA LEU A 122 -1.31 7.54 -10.43
C LEU A 122 -2.23 8.37 -11.31
N GLN A 123 -2.00 8.35 -12.64
CA GLN A 123 -2.84 9.06 -13.60
C GLN A 123 -4.30 8.57 -13.55
N TYR A 124 -4.51 7.26 -13.40
CA TYR A 124 -5.84 6.68 -13.22
C TYR A 124 -6.53 7.26 -11.98
N VAL A 125 -5.83 7.33 -10.84
CA VAL A 125 -6.38 7.90 -9.60
C VAL A 125 -6.72 9.38 -9.79
N LEU A 126 -5.78 10.18 -10.28
CA LEU A 126 -5.95 11.64 -10.40
C LEU A 126 -7.03 12.03 -11.41
N SER A 127 -7.23 11.23 -12.46
CA SER A 127 -8.23 11.53 -13.51
C SER A 127 -9.66 11.11 -13.12
N ASN A 128 -9.81 10.13 -12.23
CA ASN A 128 -11.12 9.53 -11.97
C ASN A 128 -11.65 9.78 -10.58
N PHE A 129 -10.79 10.19 -9.62
CA PHE A 129 -11.17 10.30 -8.22
C PHE A 129 -10.73 11.62 -7.59
N GLN A 130 -11.49 12.02 -6.61
CA GLN A 130 -11.18 13.14 -5.73
C GLN A 130 -11.06 12.65 -4.29
N THR A 131 -10.45 13.44 -3.42
CA THR A 131 -10.39 13.18 -1.98
C THR A 131 -11.80 13.06 -1.38
N CYS A 132 -11.89 12.61 -0.14
CA CYS A 132 -13.17 12.59 0.59
C CYS A 132 -13.78 13.98 0.75
N PHE A 133 -13.01 15.05 0.55
CA PHE A 133 -13.45 16.45 0.59
C PHE A 133 -13.80 17.04 -0.79
N GLY A 134 -13.84 16.21 -1.84
CA GLY A 134 -14.16 16.64 -3.20
C GLY A 134 -13.07 17.48 -3.88
N LYS A 135 -11.81 17.34 -3.45
CA LYS A 135 -10.65 18.05 -4.02
C LYS A 135 -9.72 17.07 -4.75
N PRO A 136 -8.90 17.55 -5.69
CA PRO A 136 -7.82 16.74 -6.25
C PRO A 136 -6.84 16.29 -5.17
N TYR A 137 -6.30 15.07 -5.31
CA TYR A 137 -5.21 14.60 -4.45
C TYR A 137 -3.95 15.44 -4.67
N LYS A 138 -3.27 15.77 -3.58
CA LYS A 138 -1.89 16.26 -3.60
C LYS A 138 -0.96 15.06 -3.78
N VAL A 139 0.10 15.26 -4.56
CA VAL A 139 1.10 14.21 -4.84
C VAL A 139 2.47 14.67 -4.36
N ILE A 140 3.09 13.83 -3.55
CA ILE A 140 4.49 14.00 -3.13
C ILE A 140 5.26 12.81 -3.70
N ARG A 141 6.41 13.07 -4.31
CA ARG A 141 7.27 12.03 -4.88
C ARG A 141 8.37 11.65 -3.89
N ILE A 142 8.68 10.35 -3.86
CA ILE A 142 9.77 9.81 -3.05
C ILE A 142 10.59 8.85 -3.90
N PRO A 143 11.94 8.92 -3.90
CA PRO A 143 12.75 8.05 -4.74
C PRO A 143 12.57 6.58 -4.34
N MET A 144 12.57 5.70 -5.34
CA MET A 144 12.71 4.25 -5.17
C MET A 144 14.18 3.90 -5.35
N PRO A 145 14.91 3.47 -4.30
CA PRO A 145 16.35 3.25 -4.41
C PRO A 145 16.66 1.89 -5.09
N PRO A 146 17.83 1.77 -5.75
CA PRO A 146 18.30 0.49 -6.25
C PRO A 146 18.71 -0.45 -5.12
N GLY A 147 18.93 -1.71 -5.45
CA GLY A 147 19.55 -2.71 -4.57
C GLY A 147 21.00 -2.35 -4.21
N PRO A 148 21.67 -3.12 -3.32
CA PRO A 148 23.03 -2.84 -2.89
C PRO A 148 24.06 -2.98 -4.02
N ASN A 149 23.72 -3.71 -5.07
CA ASN A 149 24.52 -3.87 -6.29
C ASN A 149 24.29 -2.73 -7.30
N GLY A 150 23.49 -1.71 -6.98
CA GLY A 150 23.13 -0.61 -7.86
C GLY A 150 22.08 -0.96 -8.92
N LEU A 151 21.51 -2.16 -8.89
CA LEU A 151 20.51 -2.63 -9.84
C LEU A 151 19.09 -2.39 -9.33
N TYR A 152 18.17 -2.15 -10.25
CA TYR A 152 16.73 -2.05 -10.00
C TYR A 152 16.03 -3.42 -10.23
N PRO A 153 14.79 -3.62 -9.79
CA PRO A 153 14.08 -4.91 -9.90
C PRO A 153 14.04 -5.48 -11.31
N ASN A 154 13.86 -4.68 -12.35
CA ASN A 154 13.90 -5.12 -13.75
C ASN A 154 15.28 -5.57 -14.24
N GLN A 155 16.30 -5.38 -13.43
CA GLN A 155 17.70 -5.76 -13.69
C GLN A 155 18.17 -6.84 -12.70
N GLY A 156 17.27 -7.40 -11.89
CA GLY A 156 17.59 -8.39 -10.86
C GLY A 156 18.07 -7.78 -9.54
N GLY A 157 17.80 -6.52 -9.29
CA GLY A 157 17.99 -5.88 -7.99
C GLY A 157 16.86 -6.16 -7.01
N ASP A 158 17.11 -5.96 -5.72
CA ASP A 158 16.10 -6.05 -4.68
C ASP A 158 15.01 -4.98 -4.86
N TYR A 159 13.77 -5.32 -4.52
CA TYR A 159 12.69 -4.34 -4.47
C TYR A 159 12.78 -3.54 -3.17
N ARG A 160 13.06 -2.26 -3.28
CA ARG A 160 13.22 -1.34 -2.15
C ARG A 160 12.28 -0.15 -2.28
N THR A 161 11.59 0.17 -1.21
CA THR A 161 10.64 1.28 -1.21
C THR A 161 10.65 2.02 0.11
N TYR A 162 10.42 3.34 0.07
CA TYR A 162 10.19 4.16 1.24
C TYR A 162 8.68 4.38 1.52
N THR A 163 7.79 3.98 0.62
CA THR A 163 6.34 4.13 0.83
C THR A 163 5.79 3.13 1.84
N ASN A 164 6.42 1.95 1.98
CA ASN A 164 6.03 0.96 2.97
C ASN A 164 6.51 1.36 4.39
N SER A 165 5.97 2.45 4.89
CA SER A 165 6.22 3.00 6.22
C SER A 165 5.01 2.78 7.13
N VAL A 166 5.19 2.88 8.44
CA VAL A 166 4.10 2.70 9.40
C VAL A 166 3.96 3.91 10.31
N PHE A 167 2.71 4.35 10.49
CA PHE A 167 2.34 5.37 11.47
C PHE A 167 2.07 4.72 12.82
N VAL A 168 2.73 5.21 13.85
CA VAL A 168 2.49 4.82 15.25
C VAL A 168 2.30 6.09 16.07
N ASN A 169 1.06 6.47 16.31
CA ASN A 169 0.70 7.74 16.90
C ASN A 169 1.32 8.92 16.11
N LYS A 170 2.14 9.76 16.76
CA LYS A 170 2.86 10.87 16.13
C LYS A 170 4.28 10.49 15.66
N THR A 171 4.53 9.23 15.40
CA THR A 171 5.80 8.74 14.86
C THR A 171 5.54 8.01 13.53
N VAL A 172 6.38 8.28 12.54
CA VAL A 172 6.43 7.49 11.30
C VAL A 172 7.73 6.73 11.27
N ILE A 173 7.62 5.41 11.15
CA ILE A 173 8.77 4.52 10.99
C ILE A 173 8.93 4.27 9.48
N VAL A 174 10.08 4.63 8.96
CA VAL A 174 10.42 4.57 7.53
C VAL A 174 11.54 3.55 7.34
N PRO A 175 11.41 2.60 6.41
CA PRO A 175 12.52 1.69 6.08
C PRO A 175 13.68 2.49 5.49
N THR A 176 14.91 2.09 5.81
CA THR A 176 16.14 2.70 5.28
C THR A 176 17.06 1.62 4.73
N TYR A 177 17.91 1.99 3.77
CA TYR A 177 18.72 1.05 3.00
C TYR A 177 20.14 1.51 2.74
N ALA A 178 20.31 2.78 2.30
CA ALA A 178 21.60 3.37 1.97
C ALA A 178 21.56 4.88 2.19
N LEU A 179 22.49 5.40 2.96
CA LEU A 179 22.52 6.79 3.45
C LEU A 179 22.32 7.84 2.35
N GLN A 180 22.85 7.60 1.16
CA GLN A 180 22.75 8.52 0.03
C GLN A 180 21.30 8.73 -0.46
N TYR A 181 20.42 7.73 -0.32
CA TYR A 181 19.01 7.82 -0.68
C TYR A 181 18.14 8.10 0.56
N ASP A 182 18.48 7.49 1.70
CA ASP A 182 17.73 7.60 2.96
C ASP A 182 17.60 9.04 3.42
N THR A 183 18.67 9.84 3.27
CA THR A 183 18.67 11.26 3.66
C THR A 183 17.58 12.04 2.94
N THR A 184 17.42 11.81 1.64
CA THR A 184 16.37 12.45 0.83
C THR A 184 14.99 11.96 1.25
N ALA A 185 14.79 10.65 1.41
CA ALA A 185 13.51 10.07 1.79
C ALA A 185 13.04 10.56 3.16
N LEU A 186 13.92 10.53 4.16
CA LEU A 186 13.60 11.00 5.51
C LEU A 186 13.32 12.51 5.55
N ARG A 187 14.00 13.33 4.71
CA ARG A 187 13.70 14.75 4.55
C ARG A 187 12.29 14.95 3.98
N ILE A 188 11.92 14.24 2.92
CA ILE A 188 10.59 14.30 2.32
C ILE A 188 9.51 14.03 3.37
N TYR A 189 9.67 12.98 4.17
CA TYR A 189 8.72 12.68 5.25
C TYR A 189 8.62 13.80 6.29
N ARG A 190 9.76 14.40 6.71
CA ARG A 190 9.77 15.51 7.69
C ARG A 190 9.06 16.75 7.15
N GLU A 191 9.31 17.09 5.89
CA GLU A 191 8.70 18.25 5.23
C GLU A 191 7.18 18.03 5.00
N SER A 192 6.79 16.80 4.70
CA SER A 192 5.39 16.44 4.41
C SER A 192 4.52 16.26 5.65
N LEU A 193 5.12 15.94 6.79
CA LEU A 193 4.41 15.61 8.03
C LEU A 193 4.94 16.46 9.21
N PRO A 194 4.71 17.77 9.18
CA PRO A 194 5.12 18.64 10.28
C PRO A 194 4.44 18.21 11.59
N GLY A 195 5.23 18.08 12.66
CA GLY A 195 4.75 17.63 13.97
C GLY A 195 4.80 16.11 14.18
N TYR A 196 5.24 15.32 13.18
CA TYR A 196 5.55 13.90 13.34
C TYR A 196 7.03 13.69 13.59
N ARG A 197 7.35 12.70 14.43
CA ARG A 197 8.71 12.19 14.58
C ARG A 197 8.98 11.19 13.47
N ILE A 198 9.98 11.43 12.62
CA ILE A 198 10.37 10.53 11.55
C ILE A 198 11.57 9.69 12.01
N VAL A 199 11.41 8.36 12.00
CA VAL A 199 12.43 7.40 12.47
C VAL A 199 12.76 6.45 11.31
N GLY A 200 14.03 6.45 10.88
CA GLY A 200 14.54 5.47 9.92
C GLY A 200 14.96 4.17 10.62
N ILE A 201 14.58 3.03 10.07
CA ILE A 201 15.03 1.70 10.52
C ILE A 201 15.67 0.99 9.34
N ASN A 202 16.90 0.49 9.53
CA ASN A 202 17.61 -0.26 8.50
C ASN A 202 16.93 -1.60 8.24
N CYS A 203 16.42 -1.77 7.02
CA CYS A 203 15.68 -2.95 6.58
C CYS A 203 16.48 -3.87 5.63
N ASN A 204 17.79 -3.61 5.42
CA ASN A 204 18.59 -4.43 4.51
C ASN A 204 18.60 -5.92 4.85
N ALA A 205 18.50 -6.27 6.14
CA ALA A 205 18.53 -7.67 6.56
C ALA A 205 17.23 -8.43 6.28
N ILE A 206 16.10 -7.73 6.09
CA ILE A 206 14.78 -8.37 5.89
C ILE A 206 14.32 -8.35 4.44
N ILE A 207 14.85 -7.48 3.61
CA ILE A 207 14.52 -7.40 2.18
C ILE A 207 14.66 -8.73 1.43
N PRO A 208 15.74 -9.54 1.63
CA PRO A 208 15.87 -10.82 0.95
C PRO A 208 14.87 -11.90 1.39
N SER A 209 14.02 -11.59 2.38
CA SER A 209 13.00 -12.51 2.91
C SER A 209 11.60 -12.25 2.35
N LEU A 210 11.47 -11.33 1.40
CA LEU A 210 10.23 -10.96 0.74
C LEU A 210 10.01 -11.73 -0.54
#